data_91579a7d75d63edee984c1c2c70e407c
#
_entry.id   91579a7d75d63edee984c1c2c70e407c
#
_cell.length_a   1.000
_cell.length_b   1.000
_cell.length_c   1.000
_cell.angle_alpha   90.00
_cell.angle_beta   90.00
_cell.angle_gamma   90.00
#
_symmetry.space_group_name_H-M   'P 1'
#
loop_
_entity.id
_entity.type
_entity.pdbx_description
1 polymer ?
#
loop_
_entity_poly.entity_id
_entity_poly.type
_entity_poly.pdbx_seq_one_letter_code
_entity_poly.pdbx_strand_id
1 'polypeptide(L)'
;EHPHIHIAFNRIDNNGKSISDRNDRFRSEKICKELTAKYCLYFAEGKEKGKEHRLKEPDKTKYEIYQALKAETARCRNWKDLLIHLKKQDIDVRFKYKGNSQEVQGIIFEKNNYHFNGSKVDRGFSYSKIDFALQQNNREHELQTQGMINLISNVASVTSGLANDLIEGGLDLFQTHGIVPAEVYNTLDKKKKKKKRKIHS
;
A
#
# COMPACT_ATOMS: atom_id res chain seq x y z
N GLU A 1 25.13 13.16 29.23
CA GLU A 1 24.13 14.20 29.56
C GLU A 1 23.85 15.04 28.33
N HIS A 2 22.58 15.41 28.12
CA HIS A 2 22.20 16.28 27.03
C HIS A 2 22.00 17.70 27.56
N PRO A 3 22.48 18.74 26.91
CA PRO A 3 22.21 20.12 27.31
C PRO A 3 20.69 20.35 27.23
N HIS A 4 20.12 20.83 28.32
CA HIS A 4 18.70 21.13 28.40
C HIS A 4 18.46 22.29 29.37
N ILE A 5 17.32 22.97 29.23
CA ILE A 5 16.89 24.03 30.10
C ILE A 5 15.51 23.74 30.64
N HIS A 6 15.26 24.18 31.85
CA HIS A 6 13.94 24.21 32.47
C HIS A 6 13.43 25.64 32.52
N ILE A 7 12.23 25.85 31.96
CA ILE A 7 11.59 27.16 31.95
C ILE A 7 10.35 27.10 32.84
N ALA A 8 10.33 27.86 33.91
CA ALA A 8 9.15 28.05 34.74
C ALA A 8 8.51 29.39 34.40
N PHE A 9 7.21 29.42 34.15
CA PHE A 9 6.47 30.63 33.84
C PHE A 9 5.09 30.59 34.46
N ASN A 10 4.56 31.81 34.77
CA ASN A 10 3.20 31.93 35.21
C ASN A 10 2.22 31.80 34.07
N ARG A 11 1.16 31.04 34.25
CA ARG A 11 0.10 30.82 33.24
C ARG A 11 -1.07 31.82 33.41
N ILE A 12 -0.89 32.90 34.11
CA ILE A 12 -1.85 33.98 34.23
C ILE A 12 -1.31 35.20 33.48
N ASP A 13 -2.12 35.74 32.56
CA ASP A 13 -1.77 36.96 31.83
C ASP A 13 -1.85 38.22 32.72
N ASN A 14 -1.43 39.38 32.20
CA ASN A 14 -1.46 40.64 32.92
C ASN A 14 -2.88 41.12 33.27
N ASN A 15 -3.91 40.52 32.71
CA ASN A 15 -5.33 40.82 32.96
C ASN A 15 -5.97 39.82 33.95
N GLY A 16 -5.19 38.94 34.56
CA GLY A 16 -5.68 37.93 35.49
C GLY A 16 -6.34 36.72 34.82
N LYS A 17 -6.25 36.57 33.49
CA LYS A 17 -6.80 35.42 32.76
C LYS A 17 -5.82 34.29 32.69
N SER A 18 -6.32 33.06 32.88
CA SER A 18 -5.52 31.87 32.68
C SER A 18 -5.19 31.64 31.18
N ILE A 19 -3.92 31.47 30.85
CA ILE A 19 -3.44 31.11 29.51
C ILE A 19 -3.76 29.64 29.29
N SER A 20 -4.52 29.35 28.24
CA SER A 20 -4.94 27.98 27.89
C SER A 20 -3.74 27.09 27.52
N ASP A 21 -3.70 25.90 28.12
CA ASP A 21 -2.73 24.84 27.82
C ASP A 21 -3.23 23.88 26.70
N ARG A 22 -4.40 24.18 26.15
CA ARG A 22 -4.99 23.34 25.10
C ARG A 22 -4.05 23.22 23.91
N ASN A 23 -3.68 21.97 23.60
CA ASN A 23 -2.77 21.64 22.49
C ASN A 23 -1.33 22.17 22.65
N ASP A 24 -0.87 22.51 23.83
CA ASP A 24 0.49 23.02 24.08
C ASP A 24 1.56 22.10 23.49
N ARG A 25 1.39 20.80 23.62
CA ARG A 25 2.32 19.82 23.04
C ARG A 25 2.49 20.01 21.53
N PHE A 26 1.40 20.15 20.78
CA PHE A 26 1.45 20.30 19.32
C PHE A 26 1.96 21.69 18.93
N ARG A 27 1.58 22.72 19.67
CA ARG A 27 2.04 24.10 19.46
C ARG A 27 3.54 24.21 19.71
N SER A 28 4.02 23.65 20.80
CA SER A 28 5.44 23.59 21.15
C SER A 28 6.24 22.83 20.10
N GLU A 29 5.78 21.64 19.67
CA GLU A 29 6.44 20.86 18.62
C GLU A 29 6.56 21.65 17.33
N LYS A 30 5.49 22.34 16.90
CA LYS A 30 5.51 23.17 15.71
C LYS A 30 6.55 24.29 15.80
N ILE A 31 6.52 25.06 16.90
CA ILE A 31 7.46 26.17 17.12
C ILE A 31 8.90 25.65 17.21
N CYS A 32 9.14 24.53 17.88
CA CYS A 32 10.47 23.94 17.94
C CYS A 32 11.00 23.57 16.54
N LYS A 33 10.16 22.97 15.68
CA LYS A 33 10.54 22.68 14.30
C LYS A 33 10.84 23.93 13.47
N GLU A 34 10.02 24.96 13.61
CA GLU A 34 10.24 26.25 12.94
C GLU A 34 11.55 26.91 13.37
N LEU A 35 11.84 26.94 14.67
CA LEU A 35 13.09 27.50 15.20
C LEU A 35 14.32 26.66 14.78
N THR A 36 14.19 25.33 14.81
CA THR A 36 15.24 24.41 14.33
C THR A 36 15.61 24.69 12.88
N ALA A 37 14.60 24.87 12.02
CA ALA A 37 14.82 25.22 10.61
C ALA A 37 15.42 26.63 10.46
N LYS A 38 14.85 27.63 11.17
CA LYS A 38 15.29 29.03 11.08
C LYS A 38 16.75 29.23 11.47
N TYR A 39 17.22 28.50 12.48
CA TYR A 39 18.61 28.63 12.99
C TYR A 39 19.53 27.52 12.47
N CYS A 40 19.11 26.75 11.46
CA CYS A 40 19.89 25.65 10.88
C CYS A 40 20.43 24.66 11.92
N LEU A 41 19.61 24.40 12.96
CA LEU A 41 19.96 23.45 14.02
C LEU A 41 19.70 22.00 13.56
N TYR A 42 20.27 21.04 14.28
CA TYR A 42 20.08 19.63 14.03
C TYR A 42 18.64 19.21 14.33
N PHE A 43 17.96 18.64 13.34
CA PHE A 43 16.68 17.97 13.55
C PHE A 43 16.92 16.60 14.20
N ALA A 44 16.36 16.40 15.39
CA ALA A 44 16.43 15.10 16.03
C ALA A 44 15.76 14.05 15.14
N GLU A 45 16.45 12.91 14.94
CA GLU A 45 15.88 11.76 14.23
C GLU A 45 14.63 11.30 14.95
N GLY A 46 13.56 11.03 14.19
CA GLY A 46 12.29 10.57 14.75
C GLY A 46 12.41 9.19 15.41
N LYS A 47 11.33 8.73 16.01
CA LYS A 47 11.24 7.41 16.68
C LYS A 47 11.62 6.21 15.81
N GLU A 48 11.72 6.39 14.52
CA GLU A 48 12.02 5.32 13.56
C GLU A 48 13.43 4.72 13.71
N LYS A 49 14.37 5.52 14.24
CA LYS A 49 15.75 5.08 14.57
C LYS A 49 16.00 4.99 16.09
N GLY A 50 14.94 4.69 16.85
CA GLY A 50 15.07 4.46 18.28
C GLY A 50 16.07 3.33 18.58
N LYS A 51 16.85 3.48 19.64
CA LYS A 51 17.79 2.44 20.10
C LYS A 51 17.02 1.28 20.73
N GLU A 52 16.56 0.33 19.93
CA GLU A 52 15.78 -0.85 20.35
C GLU A 52 16.40 -1.59 21.54
N HIS A 53 17.73 -1.72 21.54
CA HIS A 53 18.46 -2.41 22.61
C HIS A 53 18.35 -1.73 23.98
N ARG A 54 17.83 -0.50 24.07
CA ARG A 54 17.60 0.21 25.32
C ARG A 54 16.15 0.15 25.82
N LEU A 55 15.25 -0.38 24.98
CA LEU A 55 13.86 -0.51 25.36
C LEU A 55 13.72 -1.66 26.37
N LYS A 56 12.98 -1.40 27.44
CA LYS A 56 12.56 -2.41 28.41
C LYS A 56 11.15 -2.89 28.07
N GLU A 57 10.81 -4.09 28.55
CA GLU A 57 9.42 -4.56 28.47
C GLU A 57 8.50 -3.66 29.34
N PRO A 58 7.26 -3.36 28.88
CA PRO A 58 6.58 -3.85 27.67
C PRO A 58 6.84 -3.03 26.39
N ASP A 59 7.63 -1.95 26.47
CA ASP A 59 7.84 -1.03 25.35
C ASP A 59 8.62 -1.70 24.19
N LYS A 60 9.52 -2.62 24.50
CA LYS A 60 10.24 -3.43 23.51
C LYS A 60 9.27 -4.25 22.67
N THR A 61 8.43 -5.03 23.31
CA THR A 61 7.39 -5.84 22.64
C THR A 61 6.44 -4.97 21.81
N LYS A 62 6.02 -3.83 22.34
CA LYS A 62 5.20 -2.86 21.62
C LYS A 62 5.90 -2.34 20.36
N TYR A 63 7.20 -2.08 20.43
CA TYR A 63 7.98 -1.61 19.28
C TYR A 63 8.15 -2.71 18.23
N GLU A 64 8.37 -3.96 18.63
CA GLU A 64 8.40 -5.11 17.72
C GLU A 64 7.07 -5.26 16.95
N ILE A 65 5.93 -5.14 17.66
CA ILE A 65 4.61 -5.15 17.03
C ILE A 65 4.45 -3.98 16.05
N TYR A 66 4.93 -2.79 16.42
CA TYR A 66 4.90 -1.60 15.55
C TYR A 66 5.67 -1.84 14.25
N GLN A 67 6.90 -2.38 14.33
CA GLN A 67 7.73 -2.66 13.15
C GLN A 67 7.09 -3.72 12.25
N ALA A 68 6.58 -4.80 12.84
CA ALA A 68 5.87 -5.84 12.09
C ALA A 68 4.65 -5.27 11.36
N LEU A 69 3.81 -4.50 12.04
CA LEU A 69 2.64 -3.87 11.43
C LEU A 69 3.00 -2.89 10.31
N LYS A 70 4.05 -2.08 10.51
CA LYS A 70 4.52 -1.13 9.49
C LYS A 70 4.96 -1.84 8.22
N ALA A 71 5.70 -2.95 8.35
CA ALA A 71 6.16 -3.73 7.21
C ALA A 71 5.03 -4.48 6.51
N GLU A 72 4.19 -5.19 7.27
CA GLU A 72 3.20 -6.10 6.70
C GLU A 72 1.95 -5.37 6.17
N THR A 73 1.53 -4.28 6.81
CA THR A 73 0.40 -3.48 6.30
C THR A 73 0.70 -2.86 4.94
N ALA A 74 1.96 -2.48 4.67
CA ALA A 74 2.37 -1.97 3.37
C ALA A 74 2.39 -3.03 2.26
N ARG A 75 2.51 -4.32 2.62
CA ARG A 75 2.68 -5.43 1.66
C ARG A 75 1.39 -6.22 1.42
N CYS A 76 0.58 -6.36 2.47
CA CYS A 76 -0.65 -7.15 2.43
C CYS A 76 -1.79 -6.40 1.74
N ARG A 77 -2.71 -7.15 1.12
CA ARG A 77 -3.88 -6.62 0.41
C ARG A 77 -5.19 -6.96 1.10
N ASN A 78 -5.17 -7.94 1.98
CA ASN A 78 -6.36 -8.39 2.69
C ASN A 78 -6.01 -8.80 4.13
N TRP A 79 -7.03 -8.90 4.96
CA TRP A 79 -6.88 -9.30 6.35
C TRP A 79 -6.31 -10.70 6.53
N LYS A 80 -6.67 -11.64 5.66
CA LYS A 80 -6.21 -13.03 5.75
C LYS A 80 -4.69 -13.12 5.64
N ASP A 81 -4.11 -12.44 4.64
CA ASP A 81 -2.66 -12.41 4.45
C ASP A 81 -1.96 -11.72 5.61
N LEU A 82 -2.50 -10.57 6.06
CA LEU A 82 -1.94 -9.85 7.20
C LEU A 82 -1.91 -10.72 8.47
N LEU A 83 -3.00 -11.42 8.78
CA LEU A 83 -3.06 -12.30 9.95
C LEU A 83 -2.05 -13.45 9.87
N ILE A 84 -1.88 -14.06 8.69
CA ILE A 84 -0.90 -15.13 8.46
C ILE A 84 0.53 -14.61 8.68
N HIS A 85 0.85 -13.43 8.17
CA HIS A 85 2.18 -12.83 8.29
C HIS A 85 2.49 -12.41 9.73
N LEU A 86 1.53 -11.83 10.45
CA LEU A 86 1.68 -11.49 11.86
C LEU A 86 1.83 -12.73 12.74
N LYS A 87 1.08 -13.80 12.43
CA LYS A 87 1.21 -15.07 13.17
C LYS A 87 2.58 -15.72 13.00
N LYS A 88 3.23 -15.60 11.83
CA LYS A 88 4.61 -16.06 11.61
C LYS A 88 5.64 -15.32 12.47
N GLN A 89 5.29 -14.13 12.97
CA GLN A 89 6.11 -13.31 13.84
C GLN A 89 5.69 -13.40 15.32
N ASP A 90 4.91 -14.44 15.67
CA ASP A 90 4.36 -14.67 17.02
C ASP A 90 3.49 -13.52 17.51
N ILE A 91 2.78 -12.83 16.60
CA ILE A 91 1.82 -11.80 16.93
C ILE A 91 0.42 -12.34 16.71
N ASP A 92 -0.32 -12.51 17.79
CA ASP A 92 -1.73 -12.86 17.75
C ASP A 92 -2.61 -11.62 17.63
N VAL A 93 -3.70 -11.77 16.90
CA VAL A 93 -4.62 -10.68 16.62
C VAL A 93 -6.02 -11.04 17.09
N ARG A 94 -6.62 -10.17 17.89
CA ARG A 94 -8.02 -10.30 18.33
C ARG A 94 -8.82 -9.07 17.94
N PHE A 95 -10.00 -9.30 17.38
CA PHE A 95 -10.95 -8.24 17.04
C PHE A 95 -11.86 -7.94 18.24
N LYS A 96 -12.07 -6.68 18.52
CA LYS A 96 -13.03 -6.22 19.52
C LYS A 96 -14.30 -5.78 18.81
N TYR A 97 -15.44 -6.41 19.17
CA TYR A 97 -16.73 -6.14 18.60
C TYR A 97 -17.53 -5.18 19.48
N LYS A 98 -18.48 -4.47 18.88
CA LYS A 98 -19.37 -3.52 19.57
C LYS A 98 -20.59 -4.28 20.13
N GLY A 99 -20.61 -4.47 21.44
CA GLY A 99 -21.70 -5.19 22.11
C GLY A 99 -21.91 -6.57 21.49
N ASN A 100 -23.16 -6.92 21.13
CA ASN A 100 -23.54 -8.18 20.48
C ASN A 100 -23.56 -8.10 18.95
N SER A 101 -23.05 -7.01 18.36
CA SER A 101 -23.01 -6.88 16.89
C SER A 101 -21.73 -7.49 16.32
N GLN A 102 -21.75 -7.79 15.02
CA GLN A 102 -20.55 -8.21 14.30
C GLN A 102 -19.68 -7.02 13.84
N GLU A 103 -20.03 -5.78 14.24
CA GLU A 103 -19.28 -4.59 13.91
C GLU A 103 -17.97 -4.55 14.70
N VAL A 104 -16.85 -4.52 13.99
CA VAL A 104 -15.53 -4.46 14.62
C VAL A 104 -15.27 -3.04 15.12
N GLN A 105 -15.18 -2.89 16.44
CA GLN A 105 -14.86 -1.62 17.10
C GLN A 105 -13.37 -1.34 17.19
N GLY A 106 -12.55 -2.38 17.24
CA GLY A 106 -11.11 -2.24 17.40
C GLY A 106 -10.34 -3.53 17.20
N ILE A 107 -9.03 -3.42 17.33
CA ILE A 107 -8.10 -4.53 17.17
C ILE A 107 -7.11 -4.54 18.32
N ILE A 108 -6.76 -5.74 18.77
CA ILE A 108 -5.80 -5.99 19.85
C ILE A 108 -4.71 -6.91 19.28
N PHE A 109 -3.47 -6.53 19.48
CA PHE A 109 -2.28 -7.32 19.16
C PHE A 109 -1.69 -7.89 20.44
N GLU A 110 -1.31 -9.16 20.41
CA GLU A 110 -0.77 -9.89 21.55
C GLU A 110 0.56 -10.55 21.17
N LYS A 111 1.58 -10.34 21.98
CA LYS A 111 2.91 -10.94 21.85
C LYS A 111 3.58 -10.97 23.21
N ASN A 112 4.35 -12.02 23.53
CA ASN A 112 5.13 -12.15 24.77
C ASN A 112 4.28 -11.91 26.04
N ASN A 113 3.03 -12.38 26.07
CA ASN A 113 2.04 -12.15 27.14
C ASN A 113 1.63 -10.69 27.35
N TYR A 114 2.01 -9.78 26.46
CA TYR A 114 1.52 -8.40 26.44
C TYR A 114 0.46 -8.21 25.35
N HIS A 115 -0.54 -7.38 25.64
CA HIS A 115 -1.61 -7.05 24.72
C HIS A 115 -1.74 -5.54 24.57
N PHE A 116 -1.81 -5.09 23.34
CA PHE A 116 -1.91 -3.69 23.00
C PHE A 116 -3.07 -3.46 22.02
N ASN A 117 -3.91 -2.48 22.35
CA ASN A 117 -4.87 -1.99 21.36
C ASN A 117 -4.09 -1.38 20.17
N GLY A 118 -4.55 -1.61 18.94
CA GLY A 118 -3.89 -1.08 17.75
C GLY A 118 -3.62 0.41 17.81
N SER A 119 -4.60 1.22 18.28
CA SER A 119 -4.45 2.67 18.47
C SER A 119 -3.45 3.07 19.58
N LYS A 120 -3.09 2.15 20.49
CA LYS A 120 -2.05 2.36 21.50
C LYS A 120 -0.65 1.99 21.01
N VAL A 121 -0.55 1.08 20.02
CA VAL A 121 0.70 0.83 19.30
C VAL A 121 1.04 2.07 18.48
N ASP A 122 0.13 2.45 17.57
CA ASP A 122 0.17 3.71 16.82
C ASP A 122 -1.24 4.08 16.35
N ARG A 123 -1.50 5.39 16.13
CA ARG A 123 -2.78 5.86 15.59
C ARG A 123 -3.08 5.32 14.20
N GLY A 124 -2.06 5.05 13.41
CA GLY A 124 -2.15 4.45 12.08
C GLY A 124 -2.58 2.98 12.10
N PHE A 125 -2.46 2.31 13.24
CA PHE A 125 -2.79 0.88 13.38
C PHE A 125 -4.11 0.62 14.11
N SER A 126 -5.03 1.60 14.10
CA SER A 126 -6.42 1.32 14.43
C SER A 126 -7.06 0.43 13.36
N TYR A 127 -8.09 -0.36 13.72
CA TYR A 127 -8.78 -1.26 12.79
C TYR A 127 -9.16 -0.56 11.47
N SER A 128 -9.84 0.57 11.55
CA SER A 128 -10.30 1.30 10.37
C SER A 128 -9.16 1.82 9.48
N LYS A 129 -7.99 2.15 10.07
CA LYS A 129 -6.83 2.61 9.30
C LYS A 129 -6.12 1.47 8.60
N ILE A 130 -5.97 0.33 9.27
CA ILE A 130 -5.43 -0.88 8.65
C ILE A 130 -6.35 -1.35 7.52
N ASP A 131 -7.66 -1.43 7.79
CA ASP A 131 -8.65 -1.83 6.80
C ASP A 131 -8.60 -0.95 5.55
N PHE A 132 -8.56 0.36 5.75
CA PHE A 132 -8.40 1.32 4.65
C PHE A 132 -7.10 1.10 3.85
N ALA A 133 -5.97 0.89 4.54
CA ALA A 133 -4.68 0.64 3.89
C ALA A 133 -4.70 -0.65 3.05
N LEU A 134 -5.26 -1.73 3.59
CA LEU A 134 -5.40 -3.01 2.86
C LEU A 134 -6.30 -2.86 1.62
N GLN A 135 -7.40 -2.13 1.73
CA GLN A 135 -8.28 -1.85 0.59
C GLN A 135 -7.58 -1.02 -0.49
N GLN A 136 -6.76 -0.04 -0.11
CA GLN A 136 -5.97 0.74 -1.06
C GLN A 136 -4.94 -0.13 -1.78
N ASN A 137 -4.19 -0.94 -1.05
CA ASN A 137 -3.21 -1.87 -1.65
C ASN A 137 -3.87 -2.85 -2.63
N ASN A 138 -5.08 -3.32 -2.31
CA ASN A 138 -5.83 -4.21 -3.20
C ASN A 138 -6.25 -3.49 -4.48
N ARG A 139 -6.81 -2.27 -4.38
CA ARG A 139 -7.20 -1.45 -5.54
C ARG A 139 -6.00 -1.14 -6.46
N GLU A 140 -4.88 -0.74 -5.88
CA GLU A 140 -3.67 -0.44 -6.65
C GLU A 140 -3.17 -1.67 -7.41
N HIS A 141 -3.23 -2.84 -6.79
CA HIS A 141 -2.88 -4.09 -7.45
C HIS A 141 -3.85 -4.46 -8.58
N GLU A 142 -5.15 -4.30 -8.37
CA GLU A 142 -6.17 -4.53 -9.40
C GLU A 142 -5.93 -3.62 -10.62
N LEU A 143 -5.65 -2.33 -10.39
CA LEU A 143 -5.34 -1.38 -11.46
C LEU A 143 -4.07 -1.76 -12.23
N GLN A 144 -3.01 -2.17 -11.53
CA GLN A 144 -1.77 -2.63 -12.15
C GLN A 144 -1.99 -3.89 -12.99
N THR A 145 -2.75 -4.85 -12.45
CA THR A 145 -3.08 -6.10 -13.15
C THR A 145 -3.91 -5.83 -14.40
N GLN A 146 -4.92 -4.95 -14.32
CA GLN A 146 -5.73 -4.55 -15.48
C GLN A 146 -4.88 -3.82 -16.53
N GLY A 147 -3.96 -2.96 -16.09
CA GLY A 147 -3.02 -2.30 -17.00
C GLY A 147 -2.13 -3.29 -17.75
N MET A 148 -1.60 -4.30 -17.07
CA MET A 148 -0.81 -5.36 -17.69
C MET A 148 -1.64 -6.19 -18.68
N ILE A 149 -2.86 -6.58 -18.35
CA ILE A 149 -3.76 -7.30 -19.24
C ILE A 149 -4.03 -6.50 -20.52
N ASN A 150 -4.28 -5.21 -20.38
CA ASN A 150 -4.52 -4.32 -21.52
C ASN A 150 -3.27 -4.19 -22.41
N LEU A 151 -2.07 -4.09 -21.81
CA LEU A 151 -0.81 -4.08 -22.58
C LEU A 151 -0.60 -5.38 -23.34
N ILE A 152 -0.81 -6.52 -22.71
CA ILE A 152 -0.67 -7.85 -23.36
C ILE A 152 -1.67 -7.99 -24.50
N SER A 153 -2.92 -7.57 -24.33
CA SER A 153 -3.93 -7.63 -25.38
C SER A 153 -3.60 -6.73 -26.56
N ASN A 154 -3.06 -5.53 -26.33
CA ASN A 154 -2.62 -4.62 -27.38
C ASN A 154 -1.43 -5.19 -28.16
N VAL A 155 -0.42 -5.74 -27.47
CA VAL A 155 0.72 -6.41 -28.12
C VAL A 155 0.25 -7.59 -28.95
N ALA A 156 -0.64 -8.43 -28.42
CA ALA A 156 -1.19 -9.57 -29.16
C ALA A 156 -1.97 -9.16 -30.42
N SER A 157 -2.71 -8.02 -30.36
CA SER A 157 -3.43 -7.51 -31.54
C SER A 157 -2.49 -6.97 -32.62
N VAL A 158 -1.41 -6.28 -32.23
CA VAL A 158 -0.40 -5.77 -33.16
C VAL A 158 0.36 -6.90 -33.82
N THR A 159 0.80 -7.91 -33.05
CA THR A 159 1.53 -9.05 -33.59
C THR A 159 0.66 -9.90 -34.55
N SER A 160 -0.64 -10.04 -34.25
CA SER A 160 -1.56 -10.74 -35.17
C SER A 160 -1.82 -9.95 -36.45
N GLY A 161 -1.84 -8.63 -36.37
CA GLY A 161 -1.92 -7.73 -37.55
C GLY A 161 -0.70 -7.87 -38.44
N LEU A 162 0.49 -7.75 -37.91
CA LEU A 162 1.76 -7.87 -38.65
C LEU A 162 1.91 -9.27 -39.29
N ALA A 163 1.51 -10.34 -38.62
CA ALA A 163 1.53 -11.68 -39.17
C ALA A 163 0.57 -11.83 -40.36
N ASN A 164 -0.62 -11.23 -40.31
CA ASN A 164 -1.57 -11.23 -41.40
C ASN A 164 -1.06 -10.42 -42.63
N ASP A 165 -0.47 -9.24 -42.38
CA ASP A 165 0.09 -8.38 -43.43
C ASP A 165 1.28 -9.07 -44.16
N LEU A 166 2.14 -9.77 -43.41
CA LEU A 166 3.25 -10.57 -43.99
C LEU A 166 2.76 -11.73 -44.82
N ILE A 167 1.70 -12.42 -44.40
CA ILE A 167 1.10 -13.53 -45.15
C ILE A 167 0.42 -13.00 -46.44
N GLU A 168 -0.30 -11.86 -46.35
CA GLU A 168 -0.95 -11.26 -47.53
C GLU A 168 0.07 -10.74 -48.54
N GLY A 169 1.07 -9.97 -48.05
CA GLY A 169 2.14 -9.46 -48.92
C GLY A 169 3.02 -10.55 -49.53
N GLY A 170 3.31 -11.61 -48.73
CA GLY A 170 4.04 -12.78 -49.24
C GLY A 170 3.28 -13.57 -50.32
N LEU A 171 1.97 -13.74 -50.15
CA LEU A 171 1.12 -14.43 -51.12
C LEU A 171 1.00 -13.68 -52.46
N ASP A 172 0.88 -12.35 -52.41
CA ASP A 172 0.85 -11.52 -53.61
C ASP A 172 2.18 -11.59 -54.37
N LEU A 173 3.31 -11.64 -53.68
CA LEU A 173 4.63 -11.76 -54.28
C LEU A 173 4.81 -13.12 -54.97
N PHE A 174 4.32 -14.21 -54.37
CA PHE A 174 4.37 -15.55 -54.95
C PHE A 174 3.42 -15.69 -56.14
N GLN A 175 2.29 -15.02 -56.15
CA GLN A 175 1.33 -15.07 -57.25
C GLN A 175 1.85 -14.33 -58.49
N THR A 176 2.51 -13.16 -58.32
CA THR A 176 3.13 -12.41 -59.43
C THR A 176 4.31 -13.15 -60.06
N HIS A 177 4.96 -14.07 -59.32
CA HIS A 177 6.08 -14.87 -59.82
C HIS A 177 5.69 -16.30 -60.23
N GLY A 178 4.39 -16.63 -60.23
CA GLY A 178 3.88 -17.95 -60.67
C GLY A 178 4.30 -19.16 -59.82
N ILE A 179 4.74 -18.94 -58.58
CA ILE A 179 5.31 -19.96 -57.71
C ILE A 179 4.24 -20.72 -56.90
N VAL A 180 3.03 -20.13 -56.72
CA VAL A 180 1.96 -20.77 -55.94
C VAL A 180 0.91 -21.37 -56.87
N PRO A 181 0.59 -22.69 -56.76
CA PRO A 181 -0.50 -23.30 -57.52
C PRO A 181 -1.86 -22.69 -57.17
N ALA A 182 -2.70 -22.50 -58.17
CA ALA A 182 -4.04 -21.91 -58.01
C ALA A 182 -4.94 -22.60 -56.96
N GLU A 183 -4.70 -23.86 -56.65
CA GLU A 183 -5.42 -24.63 -55.64
C GLU A 183 -5.17 -24.17 -54.21
N VAL A 184 -3.96 -23.69 -53.90
CA VAL A 184 -3.60 -23.17 -52.54
C VAL A 184 -4.29 -21.84 -52.30
N TYR A 185 -4.39 -20.99 -53.31
CA TYR A 185 -5.07 -19.71 -53.22
C TYR A 185 -6.57 -19.85 -52.89
N ASN A 186 -7.23 -20.81 -53.58
CA ASN A 186 -8.65 -21.06 -53.39
C ASN A 186 -8.99 -21.60 -51.97
N THR A 187 -8.06 -22.29 -51.32
CA THR A 187 -8.26 -22.78 -49.93
C THR A 187 -8.14 -21.68 -48.88
N LEU A 188 -7.28 -20.70 -49.12
CA LEU A 188 -7.09 -19.54 -48.24
C LEU A 188 -8.26 -18.57 -48.33
N ASP A 189 -8.80 -18.33 -49.52
CA ASP A 189 -9.99 -17.48 -49.72
C ASP A 189 -11.26 -18.09 -49.07
N LYS A 190 -11.39 -19.41 -49.10
CA LYS A 190 -12.46 -20.12 -48.39
C LYS A 190 -12.36 -19.97 -46.87
N LYS A 191 -11.13 -19.93 -46.30
CA LYS A 191 -10.91 -19.66 -44.87
C LYS A 191 -11.23 -18.20 -44.49
N LYS A 192 -10.88 -17.22 -45.34
CA LYS A 192 -11.23 -15.79 -45.14
C LYS A 192 -12.74 -15.59 -45.14
N LYS A 193 -13.48 -16.16 -46.07
CA LYS A 193 -14.94 -16.09 -46.14
C LYS A 193 -15.64 -16.75 -44.94
N LYS A 194 -15.07 -17.85 -44.40
CA LYS A 194 -15.59 -18.49 -43.17
C LYS A 194 -15.34 -17.66 -41.92
N LYS A 195 -14.21 -16.93 -41.83
CA LYS A 195 -13.88 -16.06 -40.69
C LYS A 195 -14.75 -14.80 -40.69
N LYS A 196 -15.02 -14.16 -41.83
CA LYS A 196 -15.94 -13.02 -41.97
C LYS A 196 -17.39 -13.36 -41.58
N ARG A 197 -17.87 -14.58 -41.86
CA ARG A 197 -19.21 -15.04 -41.51
C ARG A 197 -19.40 -15.31 -39.98
N LYS A 198 -18.31 -15.61 -39.23
CA LYS A 198 -18.34 -15.81 -37.79
C LYS A 198 -18.34 -14.49 -36.97
N ILE A 199 -18.04 -13.36 -37.58
CA ILE A 199 -17.97 -12.06 -36.96
C ILE A 199 -19.32 -11.31 -37.08
N HIS A 200 -20.25 -11.80 -37.92
CA HIS A 200 -21.55 -11.19 -38.22
C HIS A 200 -22.77 -12.06 -37.83
N SER A 201 -22.58 -13.07 -36.92
CA SER A 201 -23.68 -13.86 -36.38
C SER A 201 -23.72 -13.82 -34.85
#